data_050edae2a50ce0aa5097665f52811420
#
_entry.id   050edae2a50ce0aa5097665f52811420
#
_cell.length_a   1.000
_cell.length_b   1.000
_cell.length_c   1.000
_cell.angle_alpha   90.00
_cell.angle_beta   90.00
_cell.angle_gamma   90.00
#
_symmetry.space_group_name_H-M   'P 1'
#
loop_
_entity.id
_entity.type
_entity.pdbx_description
1 polymer ?
#
loop_
_entity_poly.entity_id
_entity_poly.type
_entity_poly.pdbx_seq_one_letter_code
_entity_poly.pdbx_strand_id
1 'polypeptide(L)'
;QCSNTMLSAIGEAPVTALNLGLVEADIAETILESVSKEVQSQGYSFNRQLSVVFNPDTNNNIILPADILRADSTQKTGNLDLVQRGLKMFDRVNNTYTITGTVYLDIVTQLDFLDLPEVVKRYITIRAGRIFLDRVVGSATLHGFSEKDEARSLSEIRDMEGEGQDFNIFNSFDTFSIINRVAQRTVT
;
A
#
# COMPACT_ATOMS: atom_id res chain seq x y z
N GLN A 1 13.24 -3.45 -16.51
CA GLN A 1 13.55 -4.89 -16.34
C GLN A 1 12.29 -5.74 -16.18
N CYS A 2 11.33 -5.35 -15.32
CA CYS A 2 10.10 -6.14 -15.06
C CYS A 2 9.25 -6.34 -16.30
N SER A 3 9.04 -5.30 -17.13
CA SER A 3 8.29 -5.43 -18.39
C SER A 3 8.94 -6.39 -19.36
N ASN A 4 10.26 -6.41 -19.43
CA ASN A 4 11.00 -7.38 -20.26
C ASN A 4 10.84 -8.82 -19.76
N THR A 5 10.72 -9.03 -18.46
CA THR A 5 10.42 -10.35 -17.89
C THR A 5 9.02 -10.82 -18.29
N MET A 6 8.03 -9.92 -18.30
CA MET A 6 6.67 -10.24 -18.76
C MET A 6 6.62 -10.55 -20.25
N LEU A 7 7.28 -9.74 -21.08
CA LEU A 7 7.35 -9.97 -22.54
C LEU A 7 8.05 -11.28 -22.89
N SER A 8 9.15 -11.60 -22.19
CA SER A 8 9.85 -12.88 -22.39
C SER A 8 9.00 -14.10 -22.04
N ALA A 9 8.06 -13.96 -21.07
CA ALA A 9 7.17 -15.06 -20.68
C ALA A 9 6.15 -15.44 -21.75
N ILE A 10 5.83 -14.52 -22.67
CA ILE A 10 4.94 -14.77 -23.82
C ILE A 10 5.69 -15.04 -25.13
N GLY A 11 7.03 -15.09 -25.07
CA GLY A 11 7.87 -15.33 -26.26
C GLY A 11 8.17 -14.09 -27.11
N GLU A 12 7.78 -12.89 -26.64
CA GLU A 12 8.11 -11.63 -27.29
C GLU A 12 9.55 -11.19 -27.01
N ALA A 13 10.12 -10.44 -27.95
CA ALA A 13 11.49 -9.92 -27.79
C ALA A 13 11.54 -8.86 -26.68
N PRO A 14 12.56 -8.89 -25.79
CA PRO A 14 12.75 -7.86 -24.80
C PRO A 14 12.90 -6.48 -25.45
N VAL A 15 12.20 -5.47 -24.92
CA VAL A 15 12.34 -4.09 -25.37
C VAL A 15 13.42 -3.36 -24.56
N THR A 16 14.23 -2.57 -25.25
CA THR A 16 15.30 -1.78 -24.61
C THR A 16 14.79 -0.48 -24.00
N ALA A 17 13.61 -0.02 -24.44
CA ALA A 17 12.90 1.11 -23.88
C ALA A 17 11.38 0.86 -23.96
N LEU A 18 10.64 1.23 -22.92
CA LEU A 18 9.18 1.07 -22.83
C LEU A 18 8.40 1.90 -23.87
N ASN A 19 9.01 2.91 -24.45
CA ASN A 19 8.37 3.85 -25.38
C ASN A 19 8.49 3.43 -26.86
N LEU A 20 8.70 2.15 -27.15
CA LEU A 20 8.85 1.69 -28.56
C LEU A 20 7.53 1.38 -29.28
N GLY A 21 6.37 1.79 -28.72
CA GLY A 21 5.08 1.69 -29.42
C GLY A 21 4.56 0.27 -29.60
N LEU A 22 5.04 -0.68 -28.82
CA LEU A 22 4.48 -2.02 -28.78
C LEU A 22 3.29 -2.00 -27.80
N VAL A 23 2.12 -2.33 -28.28
CA VAL A 23 0.86 -2.35 -27.50
C VAL A 23 1.01 -3.24 -26.25
N GLU A 24 1.71 -4.36 -26.37
CA GLU A 24 1.99 -5.29 -25.29
C GLU A 24 2.88 -4.67 -24.20
N ALA A 25 3.85 -3.82 -24.57
CA ALA A 25 4.72 -3.13 -23.62
C ALA A 25 3.93 -2.08 -22.82
N ASP A 26 3.06 -1.32 -23.47
CA ASP A 26 2.21 -0.33 -22.82
C ASP A 26 1.20 -1.00 -21.86
N ILE A 27 0.64 -2.15 -22.28
CA ILE A 27 -0.24 -2.95 -21.41
C ILE A 27 0.54 -3.47 -20.20
N ALA A 28 1.75 -4.00 -20.39
CA ALA A 28 2.59 -4.52 -19.32
C ALA A 28 2.97 -3.43 -18.31
N GLU A 29 3.29 -2.22 -18.78
CA GLU A 29 3.60 -1.06 -17.92
C GLU A 29 2.38 -0.64 -17.10
N THR A 30 1.23 -0.48 -17.74
CA THR A 30 -0.03 -0.12 -17.08
C THR A 30 -0.41 -1.14 -16.00
N ILE A 31 -0.23 -2.44 -16.26
CA ILE A 31 -0.50 -3.50 -15.28
C ILE A 31 0.49 -3.42 -14.13
N LEU A 32 1.79 -3.21 -14.41
CA LEU A 32 2.83 -3.10 -13.38
C LEU A 32 2.55 -1.93 -12.43
N GLU A 33 2.22 -0.75 -12.97
CA GLU A 33 1.86 0.43 -12.19
C GLU A 33 0.62 0.19 -11.33
N SER A 34 -0.42 -0.40 -11.92
CA SER A 34 -1.67 -0.70 -11.22
C SER A 34 -1.44 -1.68 -10.06
N VAL A 35 -0.68 -2.75 -10.30
CA VAL A 35 -0.35 -3.75 -9.27
C VAL A 35 0.56 -3.14 -8.20
N SER A 36 1.54 -2.32 -8.58
CA SER A 36 2.41 -1.62 -7.64
C SER A 36 1.60 -0.75 -6.69
N LYS A 37 0.68 0.04 -7.22
CA LYS A 37 -0.22 0.88 -6.43
C LYS A 37 -1.13 0.06 -5.52
N GLU A 38 -1.72 -1.04 -6.02
CA GLU A 38 -2.56 -1.95 -5.24
C GLU A 38 -1.79 -2.54 -4.06
N VAL A 39 -0.59 -3.07 -4.30
CA VAL A 39 0.26 -3.69 -3.27
C VAL A 39 0.67 -2.67 -2.22
N GLN A 40 1.14 -1.50 -2.63
CA GLN A 40 1.57 -0.44 -1.73
C GLN A 40 0.43 0.14 -0.90
N SER A 41 -0.81 0.12 -1.41
CA SER A 41 -2.01 0.59 -0.68
C SER A 41 -2.31 -0.23 0.58
N GLN A 42 -1.74 -1.44 0.71
CA GLN A 42 -1.85 -2.25 1.93
C GLN A 42 -1.24 -1.53 3.15
N GLY A 43 -0.19 -0.73 2.94
CA GLY A 43 0.47 0.05 4.00
C GLY A 43 1.43 -0.80 4.82
N TYR A 44 2.46 -1.29 4.17
CA TYR A 44 3.57 -2.02 4.79
C TYR A 44 4.50 -1.07 5.57
N SER A 45 5.39 -1.63 6.38
CA SER A 45 6.33 -0.86 7.20
C SER A 45 7.21 0.09 6.38
N PHE A 46 7.61 -0.30 5.18
CA PHE A 46 8.49 0.49 4.31
C PHE A 46 7.83 1.74 3.71
N ASN A 47 6.50 1.79 3.60
CA ASN A 47 5.78 2.90 2.99
C ASN A 47 4.72 3.54 3.91
N ARG A 48 4.70 3.18 5.18
CA ARG A 48 3.83 3.73 6.20
C ARG A 48 4.58 4.70 7.10
N GLN A 49 4.02 5.88 7.31
CA GLN A 49 4.54 6.88 8.23
C GLN A 49 3.48 7.19 9.29
N LEU A 50 3.90 7.20 10.56
CA LEU A 50 2.99 7.36 11.68
C LEU A 50 3.04 8.80 12.23
N SER A 51 1.86 9.33 12.58
CA SER A 51 1.70 10.63 13.23
C SER A 51 2.36 11.79 12.47
N VAL A 52 2.27 11.80 11.15
CA VAL A 52 2.78 12.89 10.31
C VAL A 52 1.92 14.13 10.51
N VAL A 53 2.58 15.27 10.64
CA VAL A 53 1.93 16.55 10.94
C VAL A 53 1.42 17.21 9.67
N PHE A 54 0.14 17.57 9.66
CA PHE A 54 -0.48 18.37 8.61
C PHE A 54 -1.12 19.63 9.19
N ASN A 55 -0.89 20.75 8.51
CA ASN A 55 -1.51 22.02 8.85
C ASN A 55 -2.55 22.39 7.80
N PRO A 56 -3.67 23.01 8.21
CA PRO A 56 -4.67 23.49 7.26
C PRO A 56 -4.09 24.57 6.34
N ASP A 57 -4.61 24.62 5.12
CA ASP A 57 -4.36 25.69 4.15
C ASP A 57 -5.12 26.99 4.56
N THR A 58 -5.02 28.01 3.72
CA THR A 58 -5.71 29.31 3.92
C THR A 58 -7.24 29.19 3.95
N ASN A 59 -7.80 28.10 3.42
CA ASN A 59 -9.24 27.80 3.42
C ASN A 59 -9.63 26.82 4.53
N ASN A 60 -8.73 26.56 5.48
CA ASN A 60 -8.90 25.56 6.53
C ASN A 60 -9.13 24.12 6.02
N ASN A 61 -8.55 23.76 4.88
CA ASN A 61 -8.57 22.39 4.39
C ASN A 61 -7.21 21.72 4.64
N ILE A 62 -7.23 20.44 4.95
CA ILE A 62 -6.02 19.59 4.95
C ILE A 62 -5.90 18.98 3.56
N ILE A 63 -4.86 19.42 2.82
CA ILE A 63 -4.54 18.93 1.47
C ILE A 63 -3.44 17.88 1.58
N LEU A 64 -3.67 16.73 0.97
CA LEU A 64 -2.72 15.63 0.91
C LEU A 64 -1.89 15.70 -0.38
N PRO A 65 -0.58 15.44 -0.34
CA PRO A 65 0.22 15.19 -1.53
C PRO A 65 -0.35 14.06 -2.40
N ALA A 66 -0.07 14.11 -3.70
CA ALA A 66 -0.64 13.18 -4.67
C ALA A 66 -0.13 11.73 -4.54
N ASP A 67 1.02 11.57 -3.91
CA ASP A 67 1.65 10.27 -3.61
C ASP A 67 1.07 9.57 -2.39
N ILE A 68 0.17 10.22 -1.63
CA ILE A 68 -0.50 9.59 -0.50
C ILE A 68 -1.63 8.68 -0.99
N LEU A 69 -1.46 7.39 -0.77
CA LEU A 69 -2.43 6.35 -1.12
C LEU A 69 -3.56 6.25 -0.09
N ARG A 70 -3.21 6.41 1.20
CA ARG A 70 -4.14 6.34 2.32
C ARG A 70 -3.68 7.27 3.45
N ALA A 71 -4.63 7.94 4.07
CA ALA A 71 -4.41 8.74 5.27
C ALA A 71 -5.54 8.49 6.27
N ASP A 72 -5.17 8.34 7.54
CA ASP A 72 -6.10 8.12 8.65
C ASP A 72 -5.73 8.99 9.84
N SER A 73 -6.72 9.42 10.63
CA SER A 73 -6.47 10.27 11.80
C SER A 73 -5.95 9.45 12.97
N THR A 74 -4.97 10.00 13.69
CA THR A 74 -4.46 9.38 14.91
C THR A 74 -5.19 9.92 16.14
N GLN A 75 -5.07 9.21 17.27
CA GLN A 75 -5.60 9.68 18.55
C GLN A 75 -5.04 11.05 18.99
N LYS A 76 -3.85 11.43 18.50
CA LYS A 76 -3.24 12.75 18.76
C LYS A 76 -4.02 13.90 18.12
N THR A 77 -4.84 13.63 17.11
CA THR A 77 -5.70 14.60 16.45
C THR A 77 -6.92 15.01 17.32
N GLY A 78 -7.10 14.38 18.48
CA GLY A 78 -8.20 14.65 19.40
C GLY A 78 -9.50 13.95 18.95
N ASN A 79 -10.64 14.65 19.11
CA ASN A 79 -11.97 14.07 18.82
C ASN A 79 -12.39 14.18 17.34
N LEU A 80 -11.47 14.55 16.43
CA LEU A 80 -11.75 14.61 14.99
C LEU A 80 -11.70 13.22 14.39
N ASP A 81 -12.73 12.83 13.68
CA ASP A 81 -12.79 11.59 12.89
C ASP A 81 -12.62 11.96 11.41
N LEU A 82 -11.36 11.95 10.96
CA LEU A 82 -10.99 12.40 9.63
C LEU A 82 -10.88 11.21 8.68
N VAL A 83 -11.50 11.33 7.51
CA VAL A 83 -11.40 10.36 6.42
C VAL A 83 -10.89 11.03 5.15
N GLN A 84 -10.09 10.31 4.39
CA GLN A 84 -9.59 10.77 3.10
C GLN A 84 -10.69 10.74 2.04
N ARG A 85 -10.89 11.86 1.34
CA ARG A 85 -11.73 11.97 0.15
C ARG A 85 -10.95 12.63 -0.98
N GLY A 86 -10.45 11.83 -1.91
CA GLY A 86 -9.49 12.30 -2.91
C GLY A 86 -8.21 12.77 -2.24
N LEU A 87 -7.77 13.98 -2.52
CA LEU A 87 -6.58 14.60 -1.92
C LEU A 87 -6.93 15.54 -0.74
N LYS A 88 -8.07 15.34 -0.08
CA LYS A 88 -8.49 16.15 1.07
C LYS A 88 -8.94 15.28 2.22
N MET A 89 -8.72 15.77 3.43
CA MET A 89 -9.33 15.19 4.63
C MET A 89 -10.71 15.78 4.87
N PHE A 90 -11.63 14.94 5.30
CA PHE A 90 -13.03 15.30 5.61
C PHE A 90 -13.35 14.87 7.03
N ASP A 91 -13.87 15.80 7.82
CA ASP A 91 -14.35 15.52 9.17
C ASP A 91 -15.75 14.89 9.09
N ARG A 92 -15.80 13.63 9.46
CA ARG A 92 -17.02 12.80 9.39
C ARG A 92 -18.00 13.14 10.50
N VAL A 93 -17.52 13.64 11.64
CA VAL A 93 -18.36 14.02 12.78
C VAL A 93 -19.10 15.33 12.49
N ASN A 94 -18.36 16.34 12.02
CA ASN A 94 -18.91 17.67 11.73
C ASN A 94 -19.41 17.83 10.29
N ASN A 95 -19.22 16.79 9.46
CA ASN A 95 -19.63 16.76 8.05
C ASN A 95 -19.08 17.94 7.24
N THR A 96 -17.80 18.26 7.41
CA THR A 96 -17.13 19.41 6.79
C THR A 96 -15.71 19.09 6.33
N TYR A 97 -15.20 19.87 5.38
CA TYR A 97 -13.78 19.91 5.02
C TYR A 97 -12.99 20.94 5.84
N THR A 98 -13.69 21.80 6.57
CA THR A 98 -13.06 22.85 7.37
C THR A 98 -12.50 22.25 8.67
N ILE A 99 -11.19 22.22 8.76
CA ILE A 99 -10.47 21.65 9.88
C ILE A 99 -9.61 22.75 10.48
N THR A 100 -9.84 23.07 11.75
CA THR A 100 -9.08 24.09 12.47
C THR A 100 -8.00 23.44 13.32
N GLY A 101 -6.78 23.91 13.14
CA GLY A 101 -5.63 23.43 13.91
C GLY A 101 -4.86 22.28 13.23
N THR A 102 -3.72 21.98 13.81
CA THR A 102 -2.81 20.94 13.35
C THR A 102 -3.41 19.56 13.56
N VAL A 103 -3.29 18.68 12.57
CA VAL A 103 -3.72 17.28 12.66
C VAL A 103 -2.53 16.34 12.51
N TYR A 104 -2.63 15.15 13.08
CA TYR A 104 -1.64 14.09 13.01
C TYR A 104 -2.28 12.92 12.27
N LEU A 105 -1.67 12.54 11.15
CA LEU A 105 -2.19 11.48 10.30
C LEU A 105 -1.18 10.33 10.20
N ASP A 106 -1.69 9.12 10.21
CA ASP A 106 -0.97 7.95 9.72
C ASP A 106 -1.18 7.86 8.22
N ILE A 107 -0.10 7.89 7.46
CA ILE A 107 -0.15 7.91 6.00
C ILE A 107 0.54 6.70 5.39
N VAL A 108 0.05 6.31 4.23
CA VAL A 108 0.67 5.33 3.35
C VAL A 108 1.03 6.05 2.05
N THR A 109 2.31 6.05 1.72
CA THR A 109 2.86 6.79 0.57
C THR A 109 3.19 5.82 -0.57
N GLN A 110 2.91 6.21 -1.79
CA GLN A 110 3.39 5.51 -2.97
C GLN A 110 4.87 5.84 -3.19
N LEU A 111 5.71 4.82 -3.25
CA LEU A 111 7.13 4.91 -3.59
C LEU A 111 7.34 4.52 -5.05
N ASP A 112 8.38 5.06 -5.65
CA ASP A 112 8.82 4.62 -6.97
C ASP A 112 9.22 3.14 -6.91
N PHE A 113 8.99 2.41 -8.01
CA PHE A 113 9.26 0.97 -8.07
C PHE A 113 10.72 0.64 -7.71
N LEU A 114 11.67 1.51 -8.05
CA LEU A 114 13.09 1.30 -7.77
C LEU A 114 13.43 1.40 -6.27
N ASP A 115 12.65 2.16 -5.51
CA ASP A 115 12.86 2.41 -4.08
C ASP A 115 12.20 1.34 -3.19
N LEU A 116 11.44 0.42 -3.78
CA LEU A 116 10.79 -0.67 -3.04
C LEU A 116 11.81 -1.72 -2.57
N PRO A 117 11.55 -2.40 -1.43
CA PRO A 117 12.31 -3.59 -1.03
C PRO A 117 12.27 -4.68 -2.12
N GLU A 118 13.36 -5.43 -2.26
CA GLU A 118 13.52 -6.40 -3.35
C GLU A 118 12.44 -7.51 -3.31
N VAL A 119 12.03 -7.94 -2.12
CA VAL A 119 10.95 -8.91 -1.91
C VAL A 119 9.63 -8.38 -2.48
N VAL A 120 9.34 -7.09 -2.27
CA VAL A 120 8.12 -6.44 -2.76
C VAL A 120 8.16 -6.27 -4.28
N LYS A 121 9.31 -5.85 -4.84
CA LYS A 121 9.52 -5.78 -6.30
C LYS A 121 9.25 -7.12 -6.96
N ARG A 122 9.78 -8.19 -6.39
CA ARG A 122 9.58 -9.56 -6.88
C ARG A 122 8.11 -9.95 -6.88
N TYR A 123 7.40 -9.72 -5.79
CA TYR A 123 5.97 -9.99 -5.70
C TYR A 123 5.16 -9.22 -6.75
N ILE A 124 5.39 -7.91 -6.85
CA ILE A 124 4.71 -7.05 -7.83
C ILE A 124 4.96 -7.57 -9.25
N THR A 125 6.20 -7.95 -9.57
CA THR A 125 6.57 -8.45 -10.90
C THR A 125 5.87 -9.78 -11.21
N ILE A 126 5.82 -10.73 -10.27
CA ILE A 126 5.15 -12.03 -10.46
C ILE A 126 3.65 -11.84 -10.63
N ARG A 127 3.02 -11.03 -9.77
CA ARG A 127 1.58 -10.75 -9.81
C ARG A 127 1.18 -10.03 -11.10
N ALA A 128 1.93 -9.00 -11.48
CA ALA A 128 1.70 -8.27 -12.73
C ALA A 128 1.92 -9.17 -13.94
N GLY A 129 2.95 -10.03 -13.92
CA GLY A 129 3.21 -11.03 -14.97
C GLY A 129 2.05 -12.02 -15.13
N ARG A 130 1.48 -12.53 -14.03
CA ARG A 130 0.32 -13.41 -14.09
C ARG A 130 -0.89 -12.70 -14.71
N ILE A 131 -1.21 -11.49 -14.26
CA ILE A 131 -2.33 -10.71 -14.81
C ILE A 131 -2.14 -10.42 -16.30
N PHE A 132 -0.90 -10.12 -16.70
CA PHE A 132 -0.56 -9.89 -18.10
C PHE A 132 -0.76 -11.15 -18.95
N LEU A 133 -0.24 -12.31 -18.49
CA LEU A 133 -0.42 -13.60 -19.18
C LEU A 133 -1.89 -13.99 -19.31
N ASP A 134 -2.69 -13.76 -18.26
CA ASP A 134 -4.13 -14.05 -18.29
C ASP A 134 -4.87 -13.17 -19.32
N ARG A 135 -4.45 -11.93 -19.49
CA ARG A 135 -5.08 -11.00 -20.45
C ARG A 135 -4.64 -11.22 -21.89
N VAL A 136 -3.38 -11.57 -22.11
CA VAL A 136 -2.77 -11.65 -23.45
C VAL A 136 -2.79 -13.10 -24.00
N VAL A 137 -2.49 -14.09 -23.15
CA VAL A 137 -2.30 -15.50 -23.60
C VAL A 137 -3.50 -16.38 -23.25
N GLY A 138 -4.14 -16.15 -22.09
CA GLY A 138 -5.31 -16.92 -21.65
C GLY A 138 -5.05 -18.40 -21.38
N SER A 139 -3.83 -18.81 -20.99
CA SER A 139 -3.45 -20.20 -20.76
C SER A 139 -3.68 -20.63 -19.31
N ALA A 140 -4.60 -21.57 -19.08
CA ALA A 140 -4.91 -22.11 -17.76
C ALA A 140 -3.71 -22.84 -17.11
N THR A 141 -2.82 -23.45 -17.88
CA THR A 141 -1.64 -24.15 -17.36
C THR A 141 -0.60 -23.17 -16.83
N LEU A 142 -0.32 -22.09 -17.56
CA LEU A 142 0.59 -21.02 -17.13
C LEU A 142 0.03 -20.29 -15.92
N HIS A 143 -1.28 -20.07 -15.85
CA HIS A 143 -1.95 -19.49 -14.71
C HIS A 143 -1.68 -20.28 -13.42
N GLY A 144 -1.84 -21.59 -13.43
CA GLY A 144 -1.65 -22.44 -12.24
C GLY A 144 -0.20 -22.46 -11.70
N PHE A 145 0.81 -22.30 -12.54
CA PHE A 145 2.21 -22.16 -12.10
C PHE A 145 2.45 -20.77 -11.48
N SER A 146 2.01 -19.73 -12.16
CA SER A 146 2.19 -18.35 -11.69
C SER A 146 1.46 -18.07 -10.37
N GLU A 147 0.30 -18.69 -10.12
CA GLU A 147 -0.45 -18.54 -8.86
C GLU A 147 0.34 -19.08 -7.66
N LYS A 148 1.03 -20.21 -7.81
CA LYS A 148 1.89 -20.77 -6.74
C LYS A 148 3.07 -19.88 -6.43
N ASP A 149 3.71 -19.31 -7.45
CA ASP A 149 4.84 -18.40 -7.27
C ASP A 149 4.39 -17.08 -6.64
N GLU A 150 3.20 -16.58 -7.00
CA GLU A 150 2.59 -15.41 -6.36
C GLU A 150 2.30 -15.66 -4.88
N ALA A 151 1.69 -16.79 -4.53
CA ALA A 151 1.40 -17.13 -3.14
C ALA A 151 2.67 -17.26 -2.29
N ARG A 152 3.75 -17.84 -2.86
CA ARG A 152 5.04 -17.94 -2.19
C ARG A 152 5.68 -16.57 -1.97
N SER A 153 5.73 -15.72 -2.99
CA SER A 153 6.31 -14.37 -2.87
C SER A 153 5.51 -13.46 -1.93
N LEU A 154 4.19 -13.67 -1.82
CA LEU A 154 3.37 -12.98 -0.83
C LEU A 154 3.71 -13.41 0.60
N SER A 155 4.02 -14.71 0.82
CA SER A 155 4.46 -15.15 2.15
C SER A 155 5.81 -14.54 2.54
N GLU A 156 6.74 -14.40 1.58
CA GLU A 156 8.04 -13.73 1.81
C GLU A 156 7.85 -12.26 2.26
N ILE A 157 6.85 -11.53 1.73
CA ILE A 157 6.52 -10.18 2.22
C ILE A 157 6.00 -10.22 3.65
N ARG A 158 5.12 -11.18 3.99
CA ARG A 158 4.57 -11.32 5.34
C ARG A 158 5.66 -11.67 6.36
N ASP A 159 6.62 -12.50 5.97
CA ASP A 159 7.76 -12.84 6.81
C ASP A 159 8.65 -11.61 7.04
N MET A 160 8.94 -10.82 6.01
CA MET A 160 9.67 -9.55 6.11
C MET A 160 8.96 -8.55 7.07
N GLU A 161 7.64 -8.42 6.96
CA GLU A 161 6.86 -7.57 7.86
C GLU A 161 6.87 -8.09 9.30
N GLY A 162 6.82 -9.41 9.49
CA GLY A 162 6.90 -10.05 10.81
C GLY A 162 8.26 -9.84 11.48
N GLU A 163 9.35 -9.90 10.74
CA GLU A 163 10.71 -9.65 11.23
C GLU A 163 10.97 -8.16 11.53
N GLY A 164 10.39 -7.27 10.71
CA GLY A 164 10.57 -5.82 10.88
C GLY A 164 9.72 -5.19 11.99
N GLN A 165 8.67 -5.86 12.40
CA GLN A 165 7.87 -5.45 13.54
C GLN A 165 8.39 -6.22 14.76
N ASP A 166 9.13 -5.53 15.66
CA ASP A 166 9.28 -5.97 17.03
C ASP A 166 7.88 -6.08 17.63
N PHE A 167 7.24 -7.25 17.42
CA PHE A 167 5.93 -7.58 17.95
C PHE A 167 6.02 -7.68 19.47
N ASN A 168 6.05 -6.54 20.12
CA ASN A 168 5.72 -6.50 21.53
C ASN A 168 4.20 -6.61 21.64
N ILE A 169 3.71 -7.82 21.97
CA ILE A 169 2.29 -8.12 22.23
C ILE A 169 1.66 -7.08 23.16
N PHE A 170 2.46 -6.45 24.02
CA PHE A 170 2.03 -5.38 24.95
C PHE A 170 1.82 -4.03 24.29
N ASN A 171 2.28 -3.80 23.05
CA ASN A 171 2.07 -2.55 22.32
C ASN A 171 0.80 -2.55 21.44
N SER A 172 0.07 -3.67 21.35
CA SER A 172 -1.23 -3.65 20.70
C SER A 172 -2.28 -3.08 21.68
N PHE A 173 -2.92 -2.00 21.28
CA PHE A 173 -3.96 -1.32 22.07
C PHE A 173 -5.08 -2.27 22.51
N ASP A 174 -5.45 -3.23 21.68
CA ASP A 174 -6.48 -4.24 22.01
C ASP A 174 -6.03 -5.17 23.15
N THR A 175 -4.78 -5.61 23.13
CA THR A 175 -4.22 -6.45 24.20
C THR A 175 -4.09 -5.66 25.51
N PHE A 176 -3.67 -4.38 25.43
CA PHE A 176 -3.56 -3.50 26.60
C PHE A 176 -4.92 -3.19 27.20
N SER A 177 -5.96 -3.00 26.38
CA SER A 177 -7.32 -2.74 26.84
C SER A 177 -7.96 -3.94 27.55
N ILE A 178 -7.64 -5.17 27.11
CA ILE A 178 -8.10 -6.41 27.74
C ILE A 178 -7.43 -6.61 29.11
N ILE A 179 -6.12 -6.38 29.19
CA ILE A 179 -5.35 -6.50 30.45
C ILE A 179 -5.81 -5.44 31.46
N ASN A 180 -6.02 -4.21 31.06
CA ASN A 180 -6.51 -3.14 31.95
C ASN A 180 -7.94 -3.37 32.45
N ARG A 181 -8.82 -4.01 31.67
CA ARG A 181 -10.16 -4.39 32.16
C ARG A 181 -10.11 -5.44 33.28
N VAL A 182 -9.13 -6.33 33.21
CA VAL A 182 -8.94 -7.35 34.27
C VAL A 182 -8.39 -6.71 35.56
N ALA A 183 -7.46 -5.75 35.42
CA ALA A 183 -6.88 -5.05 36.56
C ALA A 183 -7.90 -4.17 37.34
N GLN A 184 -8.88 -3.59 36.66
CA GLN A 184 -9.93 -2.80 37.30
C GLN A 184 -11.01 -3.63 38.03
N ARG A 185 -11.11 -4.93 37.78
CA ARG A 185 -12.07 -5.81 38.46
C ARG A 185 -11.57 -6.39 39.76
N THR A 186 -10.29 -6.23 40.11
CA THR A 186 -9.68 -6.78 41.33
C THR A 186 -9.54 -5.77 42.47
N VAL A 187 -10.10 -4.57 42.36
CA VAL A 187 -10.11 -3.55 43.42
C VAL A 187 -11.56 -3.22 43.78
N THR A 188 -12.21 -4.18 44.42
CA THR A 188 -13.44 -3.98 45.25
C THR A 188 -13.40 -4.91 46.40
#